data_418003fd64545f49fea97afc1855bde8
#
_entry.id   418003fd64545f49fea97afc1855bde8
#
_cell.length_a   1.000
_cell.length_b   1.000
_cell.length_c   1.000
_cell.angle_alpha   90.00
_cell.angle_beta   90.00
_cell.angle_gamma   90.00
#
_symmetry.space_group_name_H-M   'P 1'
#
loop_
_entity.id
_entity.type
_entity.pdbx_description
1 polymer ?
#
loop_
_entity_poly.entity_id
_entity_poly.type
_entity_poly.pdbx_seq_one_letter_code
_entity_poly.pdbx_strand_id
1 'polypeptide(L)'
;MKLLSVLSLSLVLSCTTLSAQKVYEISAFGLKANSSKNASPVLQKALAKIKAEYKEGEKVILRFPEGRYEFHEKGAAVREYYISNHDQTNPKKVGIALEDMKNLTLDGQGSEFVFHGRMLPVSLLRSENCLLKNFSIDFENPHIAQVKIVENDPQDGIVFEPAPWVDYRIC
;
A
#
# COMPACT_ATOMS: atom_id res chain seq x y z
N MET A 1 -2.52 -25.98 -72.47
CA MET A 1 -1.59 -25.77 -71.33
C MET A 1 -2.30 -24.93 -70.30
N LYS A 2 -2.75 -25.54 -69.19
CA LYS A 2 -3.40 -24.81 -68.09
C LYS A 2 -2.38 -24.73 -66.97
N LEU A 3 -1.95 -23.50 -66.60
CA LEU A 3 -1.13 -23.25 -65.41
C LEU A 3 -2.03 -23.31 -64.18
N LEU A 4 -1.77 -24.27 -63.28
CA LEU A 4 -2.32 -24.26 -61.94
C LEU A 4 -1.45 -23.35 -61.07
N SER A 5 -2.04 -22.23 -60.64
CA SER A 5 -1.47 -21.35 -59.62
C SER A 5 -1.74 -21.95 -58.22
N VAL A 6 -0.69 -22.40 -57.55
CA VAL A 6 -0.76 -22.90 -56.16
C VAL A 6 -0.60 -21.70 -55.23
N LEU A 7 -1.69 -21.27 -54.62
CA LEU A 7 -1.70 -20.23 -53.60
C LEU A 7 -1.36 -20.87 -52.24
N SER A 8 -0.11 -20.73 -51.79
CA SER A 8 0.32 -21.15 -50.46
C SER A 8 -0.15 -20.15 -49.39
N LEU A 9 -1.15 -20.56 -48.63
CA LEU A 9 -1.66 -19.80 -47.49
C LEU A 9 -0.74 -20.05 -46.29
N SER A 10 0.18 -19.14 -45.99
CA SER A 10 1.02 -19.18 -44.78
C SER A 10 0.21 -18.76 -43.56
N LEU A 11 -0.16 -19.72 -42.73
CA LEU A 11 -0.81 -19.51 -41.46
C LEU A 11 0.25 -19.02 -40.44
N VAL A 12 0.30 -17.70 -40.22
CA VAL A 12 1.13 -17.11 -39.14
C VAL A 12 0.45 -17.39 -37.80
N LEU A 13 0.95 -18.40 -37.07
CA LEU A 13 0.51 -18.72 -35.74
C LEU A 13 1.09 -17.66 -34.79
N SER A 14 0.33 -16.60 -34.49
CA SER A 14 0.67 -15.61 -33.47
C SER A 14 0.62 -16.28 -32.10
N CYS A 15 1.76 -16.71 -31.58
CA CYS A 15 1.89 -17.22 -30.22
C CYS A 15 1.75 -16.03 -29.25
N THR A 16 0.53 -15.72 -28.82
CA THR A 16 0.30 -14.82 -27.70
C THR A 16 0.79 -15.50 -26.43
N THR A 17 1.96 -15.10 -25.94
CA THR A 17 2.42 -15.51 -24.60
C THR A 17 1.43 -15.01 -23.58
N LEU A 18 0.57 -15.89 -23.09
CA LEU A 18 -0.28 -15.62 -21.92
C LEU A 18 0.68 -15.46 -20.73
N SER A 19 0.93 -14.20 -20.31
CA SER A 19 1.72 -13.95 -19.12
C SER A 19 0.97 -14.57 -17.93
N ALA A 20 1.57 -15.57 -17.31
CA ALA A 20 0.99 -16.23 -16.15
C ALA A 20 0.81 -15.19 -15.02
N GLN A 21 -0.42 -15.10 -14.50
CA GLN A 21 -0.75 -14.25 -13.39
C GLN A 21 -0.77 -15.08 -12.11
N LYS A 22 0.04 -14.69 -11.12
CA LYS A 22 0.12 -15.37 -9.82
C LYS A 22 -0.61 -14.57 -8.76
N VAL A 23 -1.54 -15.19 -8.07
CA VAL A 23 -2.34 -14.53 -7.02
C VAL A 23 -1.95 -15.05 -5.65
N TYR A 24 -1.68 -14.14 -4.73
CA TYR A 24 -1.46 -14.39 -3.32
C TYR A 24 -2.62 -13.78 -2.53
N GLU A 25 -3.29 -14.57 -1.72
CA GLU A 25 -4.27 -14.06 -0.77
C GLU A 25 -3.59 -13.75 0.56
N ILE A 26 -3.79 -12.55 1.09
CA ILE A 26 -3.20 -12.16 2.39
C ILE A 26 -3.69 -13.07 3.53
N SER A 27 -4.87 -13.64 3.39
CA SER A 27 -5.44 -14.61 4.33
C SER A 27 -4.61 -15.89 4.45
N ALA A 28 -3.92 -16.30 3.37
CA ALA A 28 -2.99 -17.45 3.39
C ALA A 28 -1.75 -17.18 4.27
N PHE A 29 -1.45 -15.92 4.57
CA PHE A 29 -0.41 -15.52 5.52
C PHE A 29 -0.95 -15.35 6.95
N GLY A 30 -2.22 -15.68 7.16
CA GLY A 30 -2.88 -15.67 8.47
C GLY A 30 -3.42 -14.29 8.88
N LEU A 31 -3.68 -13.39 7.93
CA LEU A 31 -4.38 -12.12 8.15
C LEU A 31 -5.80 -12.23 7.62
N LYS A 32 -6.79 -12.03 8.49
CA LYS A 32 -8.21 -12.05 8.12
C LYS A 32 -8.75 -10.63 8.17
N ALA A 33 -9.66 -10.32 7.27
CA ALA A 33 -10.45 -9.08 7.28
C ALA A 33 -11.20 -8.91 8.60
N ASN A 34 -11.38 -7.68 9.03
CA ASN A 34 -12.13 -7.31 10.25
C ASN A 34 -11.58 -7.95 11.54
N SER A 35 -10.30 -8.28 11.55
CA SER A 35 -9.63 -8.78 12.74
C SER A 35 -8.74 -7.70 13.36
N SER A 36 -8.60 -7.71 14.70
CA SER A 36 -7.67 -6.82 15.41
C SER A 36 -6.19 -7.18 15.23
N LYS A 37 -5.91 -8.15 14.36
CA LYS A 37 -4.54 -8.59 14.10
C LYS A 37 -3.75 -7.53 13.35
N ASN A 38 -2.57 -7.20 13.87
CA ASN A 38 -1.68 -6.27 13.20
C ASN A 38 -1.27 -6.78 11.80
N ALA A 39 -1.61 -6.01 10.78
CA ALA A 39 -1.33 -6.31 9.38
C ALA A 39 0.15 -6.10 9.01
N SER A 40 0.85 -5.19 9.69
CA SER A 40 2.21 -4.79 9.31
C SER A 40 3.19 -5.98 9.20
N PRO A 41 3.38 -6.84 10.22
CA PRO A 41 4.31 -7.95 10.11
C PRO A 41 3.86 -9.02 9.10
N VAL A 42 2.54 -9.19 8.94
CA VAL A 42 2.00 -10.18 8.00
C VAL A 42 2.26 -9.75 6.56
N LEU A 43 2.03 -8.46 6.26
CA LEU A 43 2.32 -7.90 4.95
C LEU A 43 3.82 -7.97 4.61
N GLN A 44 4.70 -7.64 5.57
CA GLN A 44 6.15 -7.77 5.34
C GLN A 44 6.54 -9.22 4.97
N LYS A 45 5.96 -10.21 5.65
CA LYS A 45 6.16 -11.63 5.33
C LYS A 45 5.64 -11.99 3.93
N ALA A 46 4.46 -11.48 3.56
CA ALA A 46 3.87 -11.72 2.24
C ALA A 46 4.74 -11.12 1.13
N LEU A 47 5.17 -9.86 1.28
CA LEU A 47 6.04 -9.18 0.31
C LEU A 47 7.39 -9.87 0.17
N ALA A 48 8.00 -10.31 1.27
CA ALA A 48 9.25 -11.06 1.24
C ALA A 48 9.12 -12.38 0.47
N LYS A 49 8.02 -13.12 0.68
CA LYS A 49 7.73 -14.36 -0.06
C LYS A 49 7.52 -14.07 -1.55
N ILE A 50 6.70 -13.07 -1.88
CA ILE A 50 6.44 -12.68 -3.27
C ILE A 50 7.76 -12.34 -3.98
N LYS A 51 8.61 -11.54 -3.33
CA LYS A 51 9.91 -11.14 -3.88
C LYS A 51 10.83 -12.34 -4.11
N ALA A 52 10.86 -13.30 -3.17
CA ALA A 52 11.68 -14.50 -3.28
C ALA A 52 11.20 -15.47 -4.39
N GLU A 53 9.91 -15.49 -4.66
CA GLU A 53 9.31 -16.39 -5.65
C GLU A 53 9.07 -15.75 -7.02
N TYR A 54 9.32 -14.43 -7.16
CA TYR A 54 9.08 -13.69 -8.40
C TYR A 54 9.94 -14.23 -9.55
N LYS A 55 9.30 -14.40 -10.70
CA LYS A 55 9.98 -14.70 -11.97
C LYS A 55 9.84 -13.52 -12.92
N GLU A 56 10.88 -13.23 -13.67
CA GLU A 56 10.90 -12.10 -14.60
C GLU A 56 9.72 -12.19 -15.60
N GLY A 57 9.02 -11.07 -15.74
CA GLY A 57 7.83 -10.96 -16.61
C GLY A 57 6.52 -11.50 -16.01
N GLU A 58 6.56 -12.13 -14.81
CA GLU A 58 5.35 -12.61 -14.12
C GLU A 58 4.52 -11.43 -13.60
N LYS A 59 3.20 -11.49 -13.76
CA LYS A 59 2.27 -10.54 -13.12
C LYS A 59 1.82 -11.13 -11.79
N VAL A 60 2.02 -10.38 -10.72
CA VAL A 60 1.68 -10.81 -9.36
C VAL A 60 0.56 -9.95 -8.80
N ILE A 61 -0.42 -10.59 -8.16
CA ILE A 61 -1.45 -9.90 -7.36
C ILE A 61 -1.33 -10.35 -5.92
N LEU A 62 -1.22 -9.39 -5.02
CA LEU A 62 -1.47 -9.59 -3.58
C LEU A 62 -2.85 -9.03 -3.28
N ARG A 63 -3.78 -9.93 -2.91
CA ARG A 63 -5.18 -9.61 -2.70
C ARG A 63 -5.51 -9.57 -1.21
N PHE A 64 -6.24 -8.54 -0.83
CA PHE A 64 -6.84 -8.42 0.50
C PHE A 64 -8.35 -8.61 0.34
N PRO A 65 -8.96 -9.67 0.90
CA PRO A 65 -10.41 -9.76 0.97
C PRO A 65 -11.02 -8.51 1.61
N GLU A 66 -12.17 -8.08 1.10
CA GLU A 66 -12.85 -6.88 1.57
C GLU A 66 -13.01 -6.85 3.10
N GLY A 67 -12.69 -5.72 3.71
CA GLY A 67 -12.83 -5.47 5.14
C GLY A 67 -11.78 -4.50 5.69
N ARG A 68 -11.76 -4.36 7.01
CA ARG A 68 -10.85 -3.48 7.73
C ARG A 68 -9.58 -4.22 8.15
N TYR A 69 -8.43 -3.55 7.99
CA TYR A 69 -7.10 -4.06 8.35
C TYR A 69 -6.33 -3.03 9.16
N GLU A 70 -5.81 -3.48 10.32
CA GLU A 70 -5.14 -2.62 11.29
C GLU A 70 -3.62 -2.68 11.11
N PHE A 71 -3.00 -1.56 10.76
CA PHE A 71 -1.56 -1.43 10.60
C PHE A 71 -0.95 -0.70 11.80
N HIS A 72 -0.06 -1.34 12.53
CA HIS A 72 0.62 -0.74 13.67
C HIS A 72 2.12 -0.59 13.42
N GLU A 73 2.76 0.35 14.13
CA GLU A 73 4.20 0.58 14.04
C GLU A 73 5.05 -0.67 14.35
N LYS A 74 4.56 -1.50 15.29
CA LYS A 74 5.24 -2.75 15.65
C LYS A 74 5.21 -3.73 14.48
N GLY A 75 6.41 -4.09 13.97
CA GLY A 75 6.54 -5.01 12.84
C GLY A 75 6.32 -4.37 11.48
N ALA A 76 6.15 -3.06 11.40
CA ALA A 76 6.23 -2.31 10.15
C ALA A 76 7.67 -2.27 9.62
N ALA A 77 7.84 -2.01 8.33
CA ALA A 77 9.16 -1.80 7.77
C ALA A 77 9.80 -0.54 8.38
N VAL A 78 11.07 -0.63 8.77
CA VAL A 78 11.83 0.49 9.36
C VAL A 78 12.82 0.98 8.31
N ARG A 79 12.72 2.26 7.93
CA ARG A 79 13.52 2.84 6.85
C ARG A 79 14.01 4.23 7.18
N GLU A 80 15.21 4.52 6.77
CA GLU A 80 15.73 5.88 6.74
C GLU A 80 15.36 6.52 5.41
N TYR A 81 14.38 7.41 5.43
CA TYR A 81 13.93 8.15 4.28
C TYR A 81 14.10 9.64 4.50
N TYR A 82 14.69 10.30 3.54
CA TYR A 82 14.82 11.76 3.49
C TYR A 82 13.78 12.29 2.52
N ILE A 83 12.64 12.70 3.07
CA ILE A 83 11.56 13.30 2.30
C ILE A 83 11.85 14.80 2.25
N SER A 84 11.99 15.36 1.04
CA SER A 84 12.21 16.80 0.85
C SER A 84 11.10 17.61 1.52
N ASN A 85 11.45 18.75 2.11
CA ASN A 85 10.59 19.73 2.79
C ASN A 85 10.13 19.36 4.21
N HIS A 86 10.56 18.24 4.77
CA HIS A 86 10.13 17.86 6.11
C HIS A 86 11.30 17.43 6.97
N ASP A 87 11.54 18.14 8.06
CA ASP A 87 12.50 17.79 9.13
C ASP A 87 11.96 16.66 10.02
N GLN A 88 11.40 15.64 9.40
CA GLN A 88 10.83 14.53 10.16
C GLN A 88 11.93 13.58 10.64
N THR A 89 11.78 13.14 11.88
CA THR A 89 12.70 12.18 12.51
C THR A 89 12.79 10.87 11.73
N ASN A 90 14.00 10.37 11.55
CA ASN A 90 14.27 9.01 11.10
C ASN A 90 14.53 8.09 12.31
N PRO A 91 14.36 6.77 12.17
CA PRO A 91 13.80 6.08 11.01
C PRO A 91 12.27 6.19 10.90
N LYS A 92 11.74 6.04 9.68
CA LYS A 92 10.31 5.97 9.41
C LYS A 92 9.76 4.56 9.64
N LYS A 93 8.55 4.45 10.18
CA LYS A 93 7.76 3.22 10.19
C LYS A 93 6.86 3.20 8.97
N VAL A 94 7.04 2.24 8.08
CA VAL A 94 6.32 2.15 6.81
C VAL A 94 5.37 0.96 6.83
N GLY A 95 4.08 1.21 6.62
CA GLY A 95 3.07 0.16 6.61
C GLY A 95 3.19 -0.73 5.37
N ILE A 96 3.11 -0.13 4.20
CA ILE A 96 3.21 -0.81 2.90
C ILE A 96 4.50 -0.33 2.22
N ALA A 97 5.59 -1.06 2.42
CA ALA A 97 6.89 -0.78 1.81
C ALA A 97 7.10 -1.67 0.58
N LEU A 98 6.83 -1.14 -0.61
CA LEU A 98 7.14 -1.83 -1.86
C LEU A 98 8.56 -1.43 -2.31
N GLU A 99 9.49 -2.34 -2.14
CA GLU A 99 10.90 -2.09 -2.45
C GLU A 99 11.45 -3.16 -3.39
N ASP A 100 12.05 -2.71 -4.50
CA ASP A 100 12.57 -3.56 -5.55
C ASP A 100 11.52 -4.57 -6.06
N MET A 101 10.27 -4.15 -6.15
CA MET A 101 9.15 -4.97 -6.61
C MET A 101 8.85 -4.67 -8.07
N LYS A 102 8.51 -5.72 -8.84
CA LYS A 102 8.12 -5.59 -10.23
C LYS A 102 6.78 -6.24 -10.49
N ASN A 103 5.97 -5.62 -11.36
CA ASN A 103 4.70 -6.15 -11.86
C ASN A 103 3.73 -6.61 -10.74
N LEU A 104 3.79 -5.94 -9.59
CA LEU A 104 2.94 -6.26 -8.42
C LEU A 104 1.69 -5.39 -8.41
N THR A 105 0.53 -6.02 -8.34
CA THR A 105 -0.73 -5.35 -7.98
C THR A 105 -1.09 -5.69 -6.53
N LEU A 106 -1.22 -4.68 -5.69
CA LEU A 106 -1.87 -4.81 -4.38
C LEU A 106 -3.33 -4.40 -4.56
N ASP A 107 -4.23 -5.36 -4.39
CA ASP A 107 -5.67 -5.16 -4.59
C ASP A 107 -6.40 -5.32 -3.25
N GLY A 108 -6.90 -4.21 -2.72
CA GLY A 108 -7.63 -4.16 -1.45
C GLY A 108 -9.09 -4.58 -1.55
N GLN A 109 -9.63 -4.79 -2.74
CA GLN A 109 -11.03 -5.21 -2.97
C GLN A 109 -12.10 -4.39 -2.23
N GLY A 110 -11.87 -3.08 -2.04
CA GLY A 110 -12.77 -2.19 -1.28
C GLY A 110 -12.44 -2.09 0.21
N SER A 111 -11.30 -2.63 0.63
CA SER A 111 -10.88 -2.62 2.05
C SER A 111 -10.52 -1.25 2.57
N GLU A 112 -10.62 -1.10 3.89
CA GLU A 112 -10.14 0.03 4.66
C GLU A 112 -8.83 -0.36 5.37
N PHE A 113 -7.77 0.41 5.14
CA PHE A 113 -6.47 0.24 5.80
C PHE A 113 -6.29 1.35 6.81
N VAL A 114 -6.31 0.98 8.09
CA VAL A 114 -6.22 1.92 9.21
C VAL A 114 -4.86 1.85 9.86
N PHE A 115 -4.22 3.00 9.97
CA PHE A 115 -2.86 3.12 10.49
C PHE A 115 -2.86 3.69 11.91
N HIS A 116 -2.15 3.00 12.81
CA HIS A 116 -2.01 3.37 14.22
C HIS A 116 -0.61 3.88 14.51
N GLY A 117 -0.56 5.04 15.15
CA GLY A 117 0.70 5.69 15.47
C GLY A 117 1.29 6.49 14.30
N ARG A 118 2.55 6.88 14.42
CA ARG A 118 3.22 7.75 13.45
C ARG A 118 3.85 6.94 12.33
N MET A 119 3.06 6.62 11.32
CA MET A 119 3.46 5.77 10.20
C MET A 119 3.42 6.51 8.87
N LEU A 120 4.30 6.10 7.96
CA LEU A 120 4.16 6.36 6.53
C LEU A 120 3.30 5.23 5.93
N PRO A 121 2.10 5.51 5.43
CA PRO A 121 1.22 4.44 4.96
C PRO A 121 1.80 3.62 3.83
N VAL A 122 2.35 4.29 2.80
CA VAL A 122 2.83 3.64 1.58
C VAL A 122 4.16 4.24 1.15
N SER A 123 5.09 3.40 0.73
CA SER A 123 6.27 3.83 -0.02
C SER A 123 6.55 2.87 -1.18
N LEU A 124 6.96 3.44 -2.31
CA LEU A 124 7.46 2.70 -3.47
C LEU A 124 8.90 3.14 -3.72
N LEU A 125 9.83 2.21 -3.62
CA LEU A 125 11.25 2.47 -3.81
C LEU A 125 11.85 1.46 -4.78
N ARG A 126 12.47 1.93 -5.85
CA ARG A 126 13.04 1.08 -6.91
C ARG A 126 12.06 0.02 -7.43
N SER A 127 10.78 0.35 -7.51
CA SER A 127 9.72 -0.54 -7.94
C SER A 127 9.21 -0.14 -9.32
N GLU A 128 8.84 -1.15 -10.12
CA GLU A 128 8.46 -0.99 -11.52
C GLU A 128 7.12 -1.68 -11.79
N ASN A 129 6.23 -1.00 -12.53
CA ASN A 129 4.90 -1.51 -12.89
C ASN A 129 4.08 -2.00 -11.68
N CYS A 130 4.18 -1.29 -10.54
CA CYS A 130 3.40 -1.59 -9.36
C CYS A 130 2.10 -0.78 -9.35
N LEU A 131 1.01 -1.45 -8.99
CA LEU A 131 -0.33 -0.87 -8.90
C LEU A 131 -0.92 -1.13 -7.53
N LEU A 132 -1.37 -0.07 -6.86
CA LEU A 132 -2.14 -0.14 -5.61
C LEU A 132 -3.56 0.33 -5.92
N LYS A 133 -4.56 -0.49 -5.60
CA LYS A 133 -5.95 -0.18 -5.97
C LYS A 133 -6.97 -0.74 -5.00
N ASN A 134 -8.17 -0.17 -5.07
CA ASN A 134 -9.37 -0.66 -4.38
C ASN A 134 -9.22 -0.73 -2.86
N PHE A 135 -8.65 0.30 -2.23
CA PHE A 135 -8.64 0.46 -0.78
C PHE A 135 -8.60 1.94 -0.41
N SER A 136 -9.07 2.24 0.79
CA SER A 136 -8.89 3.53 1.45
C SER A 136 -7.76 3.47 2.49
N ILE A 137 -7.19 4.62 2.80
CA ILE A 137 -6.22 4.81 3.87
C ILE A 137 -6.82 5.77 4.88
N ASP A 138 -6.78 5.38 6.14
CA ASP A 138 -7.15 6.24 7.25
C ASP A 138 -6.19 6.07 8.43
N PHE A 139 -6.23 7.01 9.37
CA PHE A 139 -5.50 6.95 10.61
C PHE A 139 -6.48 6.87 11.78
N GLU A 140 -6.22 5.97 12.73
CA GLU A 140 -7.01 5.91 13.96
C GLU A 140 -7.00 7.27 14.69
N ASN A 141 -5.82 7.89 14.76
CA ASN A 141 -5.66 9.26 15.26
C ASN A 141 -4.97 10.09 14.17
N PRO A 142 -5.69 11.02 13.52
CA PRO A 142 -5.13 11.89 12.50
C PRO A 142 -3.93 12.69 13.02
N HIS A 143 -2.89 12.83 12.20
CA HIS A 143 -1.71 13.63 12.54
C HIS A 143 -1.90 15.13 12.38
N ILE A 144 -3.09 15.54 11.95
CA ILE A 144 -3.48 16.93 11.74
C ILE A 144 -4.60 17.24 12.73
N ALA A 145 -4.44 18.32 13.50
CA ALA A 145 -5.49 18.86 14.35
C ALA A 145 -6.15 20.07 13.67
N GLN A 146 -7.44 20.20 13.86
CA GLN A 146 -8.19 21.38 13.46
C GLN A 146 -8.75 22.06 14.70
N VAL A 147 -8.59 23.36 14.76
CA VAL A 147 -9.08 24.18 15.88
C VAL A 147 -9.86 25.37 15.35
N LYS A 148 -10.86 25.82 16.12
CA LYS A 148 -11.53 27.09 15.93
C LYS A 148 -10.93 28.08 16.91
N ILE A 149 -10.38 29.19 16.42
CA ILE A 149 -9.93 30.28 17.28
C ILE A 149 -11.17 30.98 17.81
N VAL A 150 -11.30 31.01 19.12
CA VAL A 150 -12.44 31.64 19.84
C VAL A 150 -12.07 33.04 20.30
N GLU A 151 -10.83 33.19 20.74
CA GLU A 151 -10.29 34.47 21.21
C GLU A 151 -8.82 34.59 20.82
N ASN A 152 -8.40 35.80 20.45
CA ASN A 152 -7.01 36.07 20.12
C ASN A 152 -6.63 37.44 20.71
N ASP A 153 -5.89 37.40 21.81
CA ASP A 153 -5.36 38.56 22.46
C ASP A 153 -3.82 38.58 22.36
N PRO A 154 -3.21 39.69 21.89
CA PRO A 154 -1.75 39.81 21.76
C PRO A 154 -0.98 39.69 23.09
N GLN A 155 -1.63 39.93 24.24
CA GLN A 155 -1.01 39.89 25.57
C GLN A 155 -1.32 38.56 26.28
N ASP A 156 -2.57 38.08 26.16
CA ASP A 156 -3.06 36.91 26.89
C ASP A 156 -2.98 35.61 26.05
N GLY A 157 -2.76 35.73 24.72
CA GLY A 157 -2.57 34.60 23.84
C GLY A 157 -3.83 34.20 23.06
N ILE A 158 -3.89 32.94 22.67
CA ILE A 158 -4.95 32.41 21.81
C ILE A 158 -5.77 31.39 22.60
N VAL A 159 -7.08 31.58 22.64
CA VAL A 159 -8.04 30.60 23.10
C VAL A 159 -8.64 29.86 21.87
N PHE A 160 -8.61 28.58 21.88
CA PHE A 160 -9.17 27.78 20.78
C PHE A 160 -10.00 26.60 21.28
N GLU A 161 -10.92 26.20 20.43
CA GLU A 161 -11.77 25.03 20.61
C GLU A 161 -11.32 23.95 19.62
N PRO A 162 -10.86 22.77 20.08
CA PRO A 162 -10.49 21.65 19.19
C PRO A 162 -11.71 21.11 18.47
N ALA A 163 -11.53 20.63 17.24
CA ALA A 163 -12.59 19.90 16.56
C ALA A 163 -12.95 18.62 17.34
N PRO A 164 -14.21 18.15 17.30
CA PRO A 164 -14.67 17.01 18.11
C PRO A 164 -13.93 15.70 17.88
N TRP A 165 -13.26 15.56 16.77
CA TRP A 165 -12.47 14.36 16.39
C TRP A 165 -10.99 14.45 16.77
N VAL A 166 -10.54 15.58 17.33
CA VAL A 166 -9.15 15.79 17.73
C VAL A 166 -8.96 15.20 19.12
N ASP A 167 -8.10 14.18 19.22
CA ASP A 167 -7.59 13.67 20.50
C ASP A 167 -6.39 14.51 20.94
N TYR A 168 -6.44 15.10 22.14
CA TYR A 168 -5.38 15.92 22.69
C TYR A 168 -5.13 15.61 24.15
N ARG A 169 -3.90 15.83 24.60
CA ARG A 169 -3.50 15.72 26.00
C ARG A 169 -2.90 17.03 26.46
N ILE A 170 -3.29 17.45 27.64
CA ILE A 170 -2.66 18.56 28.34
C ILE A 170 -1.44 18.03 29.06
N CYS A 171 -0.26 18.58 28.81
CA CYS A 171 1.00 18.22 29.44
C CYS A 171 1.30 19.11 30.63
#